data_8c827ce5120b2a1dc104a747b8a76f73
#
_entry.id   8c827ce5120b2a1dc104a747b8a76f73
#
_cell.length_a   1.000
_cell.length_b   1.000
_cell.length_c   1.000
_cell.angle_alpha   90.00
_cell.angle_beta   90.00
_cell.angle_gamma   90.00
#
_symmetry.space_group_name_H-M   'P 1'
#
loop_
_entity.id
_entity.type
_entity.pdbx_description
1 polymer ?
#
loop_
_entity_poly.entity_id
_entity_poly.type
_entity_poly.pdbx_seq_one_letter_code
_entity_poly.pdbx_strand_id
1 'polypeptide(L)'
;PADTLDYAVSFFPEGGEFIPGTRQTVAFKAIGKDGLSVDVEGYLYDERDSIVDIVRSIHHGMGWLNSPLESGKTYYVKGKSAQGLEKKFFLPEENLSGIALSIRQNGRELSYRVIGGEQAVLPDSLYLIAHTRGQLLVCTPLEGKLHGKLSAVNFPEGILHLCLMDYRCRIYSQRLCFIRHPEKTDLRIGTDRDGYMSREAVDVELILSSDSL
;
A
#
# COMPACT_ATOMS: atom_id res chain seq x y z
N PRO A 1 29.29 17.25 7.82
CA PRO A 1 27.92 17.74 7.98
C PRO A 1 27.03 17.48 6.77
N ALA A 2 27.58 17.48 5.50
CA ALA A 2 26.79 17.21 4.29
C ALA A 2 26.23 15.78 4.20
N ASP A 3 26.82 14.85 4.90
CA ASP A 3 26.48 13.43 4.86
C ASP A 3 25.19 13.07 5.64
N THR A 4 24.73 13.96 6.53
CA THR A 4 23.49 13.76 7.30
C THR A 4 22.22 14.11 6.52
N LEU A 5 22.35 14.82 5.39
CA LEU A 5 21.22 15.22 4.55
C LEU A 5 20.90 14.18 3.47
N ASP A 6 21.73 13.15 3.31
CA ASP A 6 21.56 12.13 2.28
C ASP A 6 20.38 11.20 2.59
N TYR A 7 19.69 10.75 1.54
CA TYR A 7 18.53 9.89 1.64
C TYR A 7 18.46 8.87 0.50
N ALA A 8 17.69 7.82 0.71
CA ALA A 8 17.38 6.79 -0.27
C ALA A 8 15.87 6.69 -0.48
N VAL A 9 15.48 6.33 -1.70
CA VAL A 9 14.08 6.01 -2.04
C VAL A 9 14.00 4.56 -2.47
N SER A 10 13.12 3.80 -1.84
CA SER A 10 12.78 2.43 -2.21
C SER A 10 11.39 2.41 -2.84
N PHE A 11 11.22 1.59 -3.89
CA PHE A 11 9.95 1.42 -4.59
C PHE A 11 9.35 0.05 -4.28
N PHE A 12 8.02 0.01 -4.15
CA PHE A 12 7.26 -1.17 -3.76
C PHE A 12 6.07 -1.32 -4.72
N PRO A 13 6.25 -2.04 -5.84
CA PRO A 13 5.15 -2.34 -6.75
C PRO A 13 4.06 -3.14 -6.05
N GLU A 14 2.80 -2.83 -6.35
CA GLU A 14 1.65 -3.54 -5.80
C GLU A 14 1.69 -5.02 -6.20
N GLY A 15 1.68 -5.90 -5.19
CA GLY A 15 1.78 -7.34 -5.39
C GLY A 15 3.21 -7.89 -5.49
N GLY A 16 4.24 -7.03 -5.37
CA GLY A 16 5.65 -7.41 -5.26
C GLY A 16 6.45 -7.28 -6.54
N GLU A 17 5.86 -7.58 -7.70
CA GLU A 17 6.52 -7.55 -9.00
C GLU A 17 6.19 -6.27 -9.76
N PHE A 18 7.18 -5.64 -10.39
CA PHE A 18 6.95 -4.49 -11.26
C PHE A 18 6.58 -4.95 -12.67
N ILE A 19 5.32 -4.72 -13.04
CA ILE A 19 4.70 -5.20 -14.30
C ILE A 19 4.16 -3.99 -15.06
N PRO A 20 5.01 -3.24 -15.79
CA PRO A 20 4.56 -2.14 -16.64
C PRO A 20 3.65 -2.63 -17.76
N GLY A 21 2.96 -1.73 -18.44
CA GLY A 21 1.88 -2.07 -19.38
C GLY A 21 0.56 -2.39 -18.71
N THR A 22 0.54 -2.42 -17.36
CA THR A 22 -0.65 -2.67 -16.55
C THR A 22 -0.98 -1.48 -15.65
N ARG A 23 -2.22 -1.44 -15.13
CA ARG A 23 -2.57 -0.45 -14.08
C ARG A 23 -2.12 -0.97 -12.73
N GLN A 24 -0.87 -0.76 -12.41
CA GLN A 24 -0.27 -1.15 -11.14
C GLN A 24 0.13 0.11 -10.36
N THR A 25 -0.15 0.12 -9.06
CA THR A 25 0.34 1.16 -8.16
C THR A 25 1.76 0.82 -7.74
N VAL A 26 2.67 1.78 -7.80
CA VAL A 26 4.02 1.65 -7.25
C VAL A 26 4.14 2.59 -6.06
N ALA A 27 4.14 2.05 -4.85
CA ALA A 27 4.40 2.82 -3.66
C ALA A 27 5.90 3.13 -3.52
N PHE A 28 6.24 4.19 -2.82
CA PHE A 28 7.63 4.49 -2.47
C PHE A 28 7.77 4.92 -1.01
N LYS A 29 8.99 4.76 -0.50
CA LYS A 29 9.40 5.23 0.82
C LYS A 29 10.76 5.89 0.73
N ALA A 30 10.88 7.11 1.23
CA ALA A 30 12.13 7.84 1.37
C ALA A 30 12.61 7.84 2.82
N ILE A 31 13.88 7.47 3.03
CA ILE A 31 14.52 7.34 4.35
C ILE A 31 15.89 8.01 4.30
N GLY A 32 16.19 8.84 5.29
CA GLY A 32 17.50 9.45 5.50
C GLY A 32 18.54 8.45 6.04
N LYS A 33 19.80 8.82 6.00
CA LYS A 33 20.90 8.02 6.59
C LYS A 33 20.77 7.82 8.11
N ASP A 34 20.03 8.70 8.77
CA ASP A 34 19.67 8.59 10.18
C ASP A 34 18.54 7.60 10.48
N GLY A 35 17.97 6.97 9.44
CA GLY A 35 16.82 6.06 9.53
C GLY A 35 15.47 6.76 9.66
N LEU A 36 15.43 8.09 9.67
CA LEU A 36 14.19 8.84 9.75
C LEU A 36 13.55 9.04 8.37
N SER A 37 12.25 9.26 8.35
CA SER A 37 11.51 9.54 7.13
C SER A 37 11.89 10.90 6.55
N VAL A 38 12.05 10.97 5.23
CA VAL A 38 12.34 12.20 4.50
C VAL A 38 11.20 12.47 3.52
N ASP A 39 10.57 13.62 3.63
CA ASP A 39 9.59 14.02 2.62
C ASP A 39 10.29 14.45 1.34
N VAL A 40 9.79 13.93 0.22
CA VAL A 40 10.34 14.12 -1.11
C VAL A 40 9.25 14.57 -2.06
N GLU A 41 9.59 15.55 -2.91
CA GLU A 41 8.79 15.98 -4.04
C GLU A 41 9.63 15.98 -5.32
N GLY A 42 9.00 15.82 -6.47
CA GLY A 42 9.71 15.80 -7.75
C GLY A 42 8.87 15.24 -8.88
N TYR A 43 9.52 14.64 -9.85
CA TYR A 43 8.89 14.13 -11.05
C TYR A 43 9.41 12.75 -11.43
N LEU A 44 8.52 11.94 -11.99
CA LEU A 44 8.85 10.71 -12.69
C LEU A 44 9.16 11.04 -14.16
N TYR A 45 10.25 10.51 -14.67
CA TYR A 45 10.71 10.68 -16.05
C TYR A 45 10.82 9.33 -16.75
N ASP A 46 10.63 9.35 -18.07
CA ASP A 46 10.99 8.26 -18.96
C ASP A 46 12.48 8.34 -19.40
N GLU A 47 12.92 7.40 -20.23
CA GLU A 47 14.28 7.34 -20.78
C GLU A 47 14.64 8.53 -21.69
N ARG A 48 13.65 9.31 -22.14
CA ARG A 48 13.83 10.51 -22.98
C ARG A 48 13.79 11.81 -22.18
N ASP A 49 13.88 11.70 -20.84
CA ASP A 49 13.75 12.83 -19.92
C ASP A 49 12.39 13.57 -20.02
N SER A 50 11.34 12.89 -20.52
CA SER A 50 9.98 13.42 -20.52
C SER A 50 9.31 13.18 -19.17
N ILE A 51 8.60 14.18 -18.65
CA ILE A 51 7.85 14.06 -17.40
C ILE A 51 6.62 13.17 -17.64
N VAL A 52 6.51 12.12 -16.84
CA VAL A 52 5.41 11.15 -16.87
C VAL A 52 4.40 11.39 -15.74
N ASP A 53 4.90 11.73 -14.54
CA ASP A 53 4.05 11.92 -13.35
C ASP A 53 4.72 12.85 -12.34
N ILE A 54 3.91 13.31 -11.37
CA ILE A 54 4.38 14.07 -10.20
C ILE A 54 4.60 13.09 -9.05
N VAL A 55 5.74 13.22 -8.38
CA VAL A 55 6.09 12.42 -7.21
C VAL A 55 6.01 13.28 -5.97
N ARG A 56 5.25 12.86 -4.98
CA ARG A 56 5.10 13.60 -3.71
C ARG A 56 4.89 12.65 -2.55
N SER A 57 5.64 12.88 -1.47
CA SER A 57 5.37 12.26 -0.17
C SER A 57 4.04 12.75 0.39
N ILE A 58 3.23 11.83 0.90
CA ILE A 58 1.91 12.11 1.46
C ILE A 58 1.94 11.95 2.98
N HIS A 59 2.75 10.99 3.47
CA HIS A 59 2.87 10.72 4.89
C HIS A 59 4.23 10.12 5.21
N HIS A 60 5.04 10.83 6.01
CA HIS A 60 6.34 10.35 6.49
C HIS A 60 7.20 9.74 5.37
N GLY A 61 7.49 10.48 4.32
CA GLY A 61 8.32 10.03 3.19
C GLY A 61 7.68 8.95 2.31
N MET A 62 6.42 8.58 2.54
CA MET A 62 5.67 7.62 1.73
C MET A 62 4.79 8.32 0.70
N GLY A 63 4.69 7.72 -0.47
CA GLY A 63 3.78 8.13 -1.54
C GLY A 63 3.59 7.00 -2.54
N TRP A 64 2.93 7.29 -3.65
CA TRP A 64 2.69 6.32 -4.71
C TRP A 64 2.64 6.97 -6.09
N LEU A 65 2.89 6.14 -7.10
CA LEU A 65 2.77 6.43 -8.52
C LEU A 65 1.63 5.56 -9.08
N ASN A 66 0.74 6.17 -9.86
CA ASN A 66 -0.40 5.47 -10.48
C ASN A 66 -0.44 5.65 -12.01
N SER A 67 0.55 6.30 -12.59
CA SER A 67 0.60 6.51 -14.03
C SER A 67 0.75 5.19 -14.77
N PRO A 68 0.07 5.01 -15.91
CA PRO A 68 0.28 3.87 -16.76
C PRO A 68 1.70 3.93 -17.32
N LEU A 69 2.56 2.99 -16.88
CA LEU A 69 3.93 2.86 -17.36
C LEU A 69 3.97 1.84 -18.48
N GLU A 70 4.71 2.11 -19.53
CA GLU A 70 4.83 1.23 -20.69
C GLU A 70 5.94 0.21 -20.47
N SER A 71 5.76 -1.00 -20.98
CA SER A 71 6.79 -2.04 -21.01
C SER A 71 7.92 -1.67 -21.95
N GLY A 72 9.14 -2.15 -21.65
CA GLY A 72 10.34 -1.88 -22.43
C GLY A 72 10.94 -0.50 -22.24
N LYS A 73 10.41 0.32 -21.32
CA LYS A 73 10.94 1.65 -20.99
C LYS A 73 11.57 1.67 -19.60
N THR A 74 12.62 2.48 -19.48
CA THR A 74 13.24 2.76 -18.18
C THR A 74 12.67 4.03 -17.59
N TYR A 75 12.29 3.98 -16.32
CA TYR A 75 11.75 5.11 -15.60
C TYR A 75 12.61 5.47 -14.39
N TYR A 76 12.65 6.76 -14.07
CA TYR A 76 13.34 7.22 -12.88
C TYR A 76 12.67 8.45 -12.26
N VAL A 77 12.82 8.59 -10.97
CA VAL A 77 12.37 9.75 -10.20
C VAL A 77 13.55 10.70 -9.98
N LYS A 78 13.39 11.98 -10.31
CA LYS A 78 14.20 13.06 -9.74
C LYS A 78 13.43 13.61 -8.55
N GLY A 79 13.89 13.25 -7.36
CA GLY A 79 13.29 13.65 -6.10
C GLY A 79 14.14 14.68 -5.38
N LYS A 80 13.50 15.67 -4.78
CA LYS A 80 14.12 16.70 -3.96
C LYS A 80 13.59 16.59 -2.55
N SER A 81 14.49 16.49 -1.58
CA SER A 81 14.12 16.47 -0.16
C SER A 81 13.71 17.85 0.34
N ALA A 82 13.03 17.92 1.48
CA ALA A 82 12.68 19.18 2.15
C ALA A 82 13.90 20.05 2.46
N GLN A 83 15.10 19.45 2.62
CA GLN A 83 16.37 20.15 2.83
C GLN A 83 17.02 20.62 1.51
N GLY A 84 16.39 20.36 0.38
CA GLY A 84 16.83 20.83 -0.93
C GLY A 84 17.79 19.91 -1.68
N LEU A 85 18.15 18.74 -1.14
CA LEU A 85 19.00 17.77 -1.84
C LEU A 85 18.19 17.07 -2.94
N GLU A 86 18.68 17.16 -4.18
CA GLU A 86 18.08 16.49 -5.34
C GLU A 86 18.86 15.22 -5.69
N LYS A 87 18.13 14.13 -5.93
CA LYS A 87 18.72 12.85 -6.34
C LYS A 87 17.86 12.13 -7.38
N LYS A 88 18.52 11.25 -8.15
CA LYS A 88 17.89 10.39 -9.15
C LYS A 88 17.75 8.97 -8.62
N PHE A 89 16.56 8.37 -8.77
CA PHE A 89 16.24 7.01 -8.33
C PHE A 89 15.54 6.27 -9.46
N PHE A 90 16.10 5.14 -9.90
CA PHE A 90 15.47 4.31 -10.92
C PHE A 90 14.35 3.46 -10.29
N LEU A 91 13.25 3.28 -11.04
CA LEU A 91 12.24 2.31 -10.71
C LEU A 91 12.84 0.89 -10.80
N PRO A 92 12.19 -0.11 -10.15
CA PRO A 92 12.60 -1.51 -10.29
C PRO A 92 12.65 -1.96 -11.75
N GLU A 93 13.45 -2.99 -12.02
CA GLU A 93 13.43 -3.66 -13.32
C GLU A 93 12.07 -4.31 -13.57
N GLU A 94 11.62 -4.27 -14.82
CA GLU A 94 10.36 -4.89 -15.20
C GLU A 94 10.44 -6.43 -15.14
N ASN A 95 9.34 -7.05 -14.71
CA ASN A 95 9.18 -8.50 -14.78
C ASN A 95 8.04 -8.87 -15.74
N LEU A 96 8.40 -9.16 -16.98
CA LEU A 96 7.45 -9.54 -18.02
C LEU A 96 6.73 -10.88 -17.73
N SER A 97 7.35 -11.75 -16.94
CA SER A 97 6.75 -13.03 -16.50
C SER A 97 6.11 -12.94 -15.11
N GLY A 98 6.13 -11.76 -14.50
CA GLY A 98 5.61 -11.51 -13.15
C GLY A 98 4.11 -11.71 -13.04
N ILE A 99 3.66 -12.14 -11.86
CA ILE A 99 2.25 -12.26 -11.50
C ILE A 99 2.04 -11.47 -10.20
N ALA A 100 1.11 -10.53 -10.22
CA ALA A 100 0.80 -9.67 -9.08
C ALA A 100 -0.68 -9.71 -8.73
N LEU A 101 -0.98 -9.48 -7.44
CA LEU A 101 -2.32 -9.35 -6.90
C LEU A 101 -2.59 -7.89 -6.55
N SER A 102 -3.60 -7.32 -7.18
CA SER A 102 -4.11 -5.98 -6.85
C SER A 102 -5.38 -6.09 -6.02
N ILE A 103 -5.46 -5.31 -4.94
CA ILE A 103 -6.60 -5.31 -4.01
C ILE A 103 -7.07 -3.87 -3.83
N ARG A 104 -8.39 -3.68 -3.88
CA ARG A 104 -9.00 -2.39 -3.56
C ARG A 104 -10.23 -2.60 -2.69
N GLN A 105 -10.29 -1.85 -1.60
CA GLN A 105 -11.49 -1.79 -0.76
C GLN A 105 -12.29 -0.52 -1.10
N ASN A 106 -13.58 -0.70 -1.34
CA ASN A 106 -14.54 0.38 -1.47
C ASN A 106 -15.74 0.09 -0.54
N GLY A 107 -15.76 0.77 0.59
CA GLY A 107 -16.75 0.51 1.64
C GLY A 107 -16.72 -0.96 2.11
N ARG A 108 -17.84 -1.65 1.92
CA ARG A 108 -18.03 -3.05 2.32
C ARG A 108 -17.58 -4.07 1.25
N GLU A 109 -17.06 -3.60 0.11
CA GLU A 109 -16.60 -4.46 -0.98
C GLU A 109 -15.07 -4.47 -1.04
N LEU A 110 -14.49 -5.65 -1.15
CA LEU A 110 -13.08 -5.87 -1.43
C LEU A 110 -12.96 -6.50 -2.80
N SER A 111 -12.49 -5.76 -3.79
CA SER A 111 -12.26 -6.26 -5.14
C SER A 111 -10.81 -6.70 -5.30
N TYR A 112 -10.60 -7.84 -5.97
CA TYR A 112 -9.28 -8.33 -6.33
C TYR A 112 -9.11 -8.45 -7.84
N ARG A 113 -7.86 -8.34 -8.29
CA ARG A 113 -7.46 -8.58 -9.68
C ARG A 113 -6.08 -9.21 -9.71
N VAL A 114 -5.94 -10.28 -10.47
CA VAL A 114 -4.66 -10.89 -10.83
C VAL A 114 -4.12 -10.16 -12.06
N ILE A 115 -2.90 -9.69 -11.98
CA ILE A 115 -2.16 -9.00 -13.04
C ILE A 115 -1.06 -9.93 -13.48
N GLY A 116 -0.97 -10.20 -14.79
CA GLY A 116 0.15 -10.91 -15.40
C GLY A 116 0.90 -10.01 -16.35
N GLY A 117 2.23 -10.13 -16.39
CA GLY A 117 3.05 -9.52 -17.41
C GLY A 117 2.79 -10.16 -18.80
N GLU A 118 3.33 -9.55 -19.85
CA GLU A 118 3.09 -9.98 -21.24
C GLU A 118 3.54 -11.43 -21.52
N GLN A 119 4.53 -11.92 -20.76
CA GLN A 119 5.07 -13.28 -20.86
C GLN A 119 4.66 -14.15 -19.67
N ALA A 120 3.73 -13.69 -18.84
CA ALA A 120 3.30 -14.45 -17.67
C ALA A 120 2.52 -15.70 -18.08
N VAL A 121 2.94 -16.84 -17.58
CA VAL A 121 2.20 -18.10 -17.68
C VAL A 121 1.47 -18.31 -16.36
N LEU A 122 0.15 -18.13 -16.40
CA LEU A 122 -0.69 -18.37 -15.22
C LEU A 122 -0.83 -19.86 -14.96
N PRO A 123 -0.66 -20.34 -13.72
CA PRO A 123 -0.91 -21.73 -13.37
C PRO A 123 -2.39 -22.10 -13.56
N ASP A 124 -2.65 -23.34 -13.99
CA ASP A 124 -4.02 -23.86 -14.17
C ASP A 124 -4.83 -23.84 -12.87
N SER A 125 -4.16 -23.95 -11.73
CA SER A 125 -4.77 -23.96 -10.40
C SER A 125 -4.24 -22.85 -9.51
N LEU A 126 -4.83 -21.67 -9.61
CA LEU A 126 -4.59 -20.56 -8.68
C LEU A 126 -5.67 -20.51 -7.61
N TYR A 127 -5.24 -20.24 -6.39
CA TYR A 127 -6.10 -20.04 -5.23
C TYR A 127 -5.87 -18.63 -4.67
N LEU A 128 -6.97 -17.99 -4.30
CA LEU A 128 -6.94 -16.81 -3.46
C LEU A 128 -7.11 -17.26 -2.01
N ILE A 129 -6.10 -16.98 -1.22
CA ILE A 129 -6.08 -17.25 0.21
C ILE A 129 -6.18 -15.90 0.94
N ALA A 130 -7.02 -15.86 1.98
CA ALA A 130 -7.05 -14.70 2.87
C ALA A 130 -6.97 -15.18 4.33
N HIS A 131 -6.11 -14.56 5.11
CA HIS A 131 -5.96 -14.87 6.53
C HIS A 131 -5.67 -13.60 7.34
N THR A 132 -5.99 -13.66 8.63
CA THR A 132 -5.61 -12.64 9.61
C THR A 132 -5.01 -13.33 10.84
N ARG A 133 -3.91 -12.82 11.36
CA ARG A 133 -3.25 -13.36 12.57
C ARG A 133 -3.07 -14.90 12.55
N GLY A 134 -2.79 -15.45 11.36
CA GLY A 134 -2.64 -16.91 11.17
C GLY A 134 -3.95 -17.70 11.02
N GLN A 135 -5.12 -17.08 11.20
CA GLN A 135 -6.42 -17.72 10.99
C GLN A 135 -6.81 -17.63 9.51
N LEU A 136 -6.99 -18.78 8.87
CA LEU A 136 -7.50 -18.88 7.50
C LEU A 136 -8.97 -18.48 7.45
N LEU A 137 -9.30 -17.53 6.60
CA LEU A 137 -10.67 -17.01 6.41
C LEU A 137 -11.23 -17.37 5.03
N VAL A 138 -10.39 -17.37 4.00
CA VAL A 138 -10.76 -17.70 2.63
C VAL A 138 -9.71 -18.60 2.01
N CYS A 139 -10.17 -19.63 1.32
CA CYS A 139 -9.37 -20.46 0.43
C CYS A 139 -10.25 -20.80 -0.77
N THR A 140 -10.11 -20.04 -1.86
CA THR A 140 -11.00 -20.15 -3.03
C THR A 140 -10.19 -20.40 -4.29
N PRO A 141 -10.46 -21.46 -5.06
CA PRO A 141 -9.89 -21.60 -6.38
C PRO A 141 -10.41 -20.50 -7.31
N LEU A 142 -9.54 -19.95 -8.14
CA LEU A 142 -9.92 -18.87 -9.06
C LEU A 142 -10.59 -19.39 -10.33
N GLU A 143 -10.35 -20.63 -10.71
CA GLU A 143 -10.96 -21.29 -11.90
C GLU A 143 -10.85 -20.44 -13.17
N GLY A 144 -9.69 -19.80 -13.38
CA GLY A 144 -9.44 -18.89 -14.50
C GLY A 144 -10.04 -17.49 -14.35
N LYS A 145 -10.75 -17.21 -13.26
CA LYS A 145 -11.30 -15.87 -12.98
C LYS A 145 -10.21 -14.97 -12.38
N LEU A 146 -9.65 -14.10 -13.19
CA LEU A 146 -8.55 -13.21 -12.79
C LEU A 146 -9.01 -11.96 -12.02
N HIS A 147 -10.29 -11.81 -11.77
CA HIS A 147 -10.86 -10.75 -10.96
C HIS A 147 -12.12 -11.20 -10.25
N GLY A 148 -12.41 -10.57 -9.13
CA GLY A 148 -13.61 -10.89 -8.36
C GLY A 148 -13.78 -9.96 -7.18
N LYS A 149 -14.78 -10.26 -6.36
CA LYS A 149 -15.18 -9.47 -5.21
C LYS A 149 -15.36 -10.36 -3.99
N LEU A 150 -14.95 -9.85 -2.86
CA LEU A 150 -15.19 -10.43 -1.54
C LEU A 150 -15.95 -9.39 -0.71
N SER A 151 -16.81 -9.85 0.20
CA SER A 151 -17.47 -8.96 1.15
C SER A 151 -16.54 -8.64 2.31
N ALA A 152 -16.17 -7.37 2.47
CA ALA A 152 -15.28 -6.94 3.55
C ALA A 152 -15.89 -7.16 4.94
N VAL A 153 -17.22 -7.23 5.06
CA VAL A 153 -17.91 -7.50 6.33
C VAL A 153 -17.64 -8.90 6.88
N ASN A 154 -17.20 -9.83 6.03
CA ASN A 154 -16.86 -11.20 6.43
C ASN A 154 -15.44 -11.29 7.06
N PHE A 155 -14.71 -10.21 7.08
CA PHE A 155 -13.35 -10.14 7.63
C PHE A 155 -13.35 -9.30 8.90
N PRO A 156 -12.57 -9.67 9.92
CA PRO A 156 -12.39 -8.82 11.09
C PRO A 156 -11.68 -7.52 10.71
N GLU A 157 -11.93 -6.47 11.44
CA GLU A 157 -11.20 -5.22 11.27
C GLU A 157 -9.72 -5.40 11.58
N GLY A 158 -8.87 -4.75 10.79
CA GLY A 158 -7.43 -4.83 10.90
C GLY A 158 -6.75 -5.33 9.63
N ILE A 159 -5.54 -5.86 9.78
CA ILE A 159 -4.73 -6.31 8.65
C ILE A 159 -5.21 -7.67 8.17
N LEU A 160 -5.70 -7.71 6.92
CA LEU A 160 -5.98 -8.91 6.16
C LEU A 160 -4.78 -9.19 5.24
N HIS A 161 -4.26 -10.40 5.30
CA HIS A 161 -3.22 -10.86 4.40
C HIS A 161 -3.86 -11.70 3.30
N LEU A 162 -3.71 -11.26 2.04
CA LEU A 162 -4.16 -11.98 0.87
C LEU A 162 -2.94 -12.56 0.14
N CYS A 163 -3.08 -13.78 -0.32
CA CYS A 163 -2.03 -14.52 -1.00
C CYS A 163 -2.59 -15.21 -2.25
N LEU A 164 -1.88 -15.11 -3.35
CA LEU A 164 -2.13 -15.85 -4.58
C LEU A 164 -1.15 -17.01 -4.63
N MET A 165 -1.63 -18.24 -4.65
CA MET A 165 -0.80 -19.45 -4.68
C MET A 165 -1.39 -20.55 -5.54
N ASP A 166 -0.55 -21.52 -5.93
CA ASP A 166 -0.99 -22.75 -6.59
C ASP A 166 -1.27 -23.89 -5.58
N TYR A 167 -1.72 -25.05 -6.11
CA TYR A 167 -1.97 -26.25 -5.31
C TYR A 167 -0.73 -26.85 -4.66
N ARG A 168 0.48 -26.45 -5.09
CA ARG A 168 1.77 -26.84 -4.49
C ARG A 168 2.23 -25.86 -3.40
N CYS A 169 1.37 -24.93 -3.02
CA CYS A 169 1.68 -23.85 -2.06
C CYS A 169 2.80 -22.90 -2.51
N ARG A 170 3.08 -22.84 -3.83
CA ARG A 170 3.96 -21.81 -4.36
C ARG A 170 3.24 -20.48 -4.39
N ILE A 171 3.79 -19.49 -3.71
CA ILE A 171 3.25 -18.14 -3.64
C ILE A 171 3.71 -17.34 -4.85
N TYR A 172 2.78 -16.71 -5.55
CA TYR A 172 3.02 -15.85 -6.70
C TYR A 172 2.95 -14.37 -6.31
N SER A 173 2.05 -14.01 -5.42
CA SER A 173 1.89 -12.63 -4.98
C SER A 173 1.25 -12.56 -3.60
N GLN A 174 1.57 -11.51 -2.85
CA GLN A 174 1.00 -11.26 -1.53
C GLN A 174 0.60 -9.79 -1.41
N ARG A 175 -0.50 -9.54 -0.67
CA ARG A 175 -0.97 -8.19 -0.37
C ARG A 175 -1.48 -8.11 1.06
N LEU A 176 -1.06 -7.07 1.74
CA LEU A 176 -1.68 -6.63 2.98
C LEU A 176 -2.75 -5.58 2.65
N CYS A 177 -3.93 -5.75 3.21
CA CYS A 177 -5.02 -4.81 3.11
C CYS A 177 -5.55 -4.52 4.52
N PHE A 178 -5.76 -3.25 4.86
CA PHE A 178 -6.40 -2.91 6.11
C PHE A 178 -7.92 -2.92 5.92
N ILE A 179 -8.60 -3.85 6.56
CA ILE A 179 -10.06 -3.91 6.58
C ILE A 179 -10.57 -2.89 7.59
N ARG A 180 -11.39 -1.99 7.11
CA ARG A 180 -12.05 -0.97 7.92
C ARG A 180 -13.56 -1.13 7.81
N HIS A 181 -14.22 -1.27 8.93
CA HIS A 181 -15.67 -1.22 8.99
C HIS A 181 -16.13 0.23 9.21
N PRO A 182 -17.20 0.65 8.55
CA PRO A 182 -17.71 2.03 8.67
C PRO A 182 -18.42 2.32 10.00
N GLU A 183 -18.31 1.43 10.97
CA GLU A 183 -18.86 1.63 12.31
C GLU A 183 -18.22 2.86 12.96
N LYS A 184 -19.05 3.79 13.37
CA LYS A 184 -18.61 4.96 14.10
C LYS A 184 -18.61 4.65 15.58
N THR A 185 -17.40 4.61 16.14
CA THR A 185 -17.24 4.70 17.58
C THR A 185 -17.12 6.18 17.95
N ASP A 186 -18.04 6.69 18.76
CA ASP A 186 -18.00 8.05 19.28
C ASP A 186 -17.44 8.01 20.70
N LEU A 187 -16.33 8.72 20.93
CA LEU A 187 -15.73 8.89 22.24
C LEU A 187 -15.98 10.33 22.70
N ARG A 188 -16.75 10.49 23.75
CA ARG A 188 -16.93 11.77 24.44
C ARG A 188 -16.07 11.77 25.70
N ILE A 189 -15.33 12.87 25.85
CA ILE A 189 -14.47 13.12 27.01
C ILE A 189 -15.01 14.37 27.67
N GLY A 190 -15.41 14.23 28.93
CA GLY A 190 -15.85 15.32 29.75
C GLY A 190 -15.02 15.45 31.02
N THR A 191 -15.01 16.62 31.59
CA THR A 191 -14.42 16.86 32.92
C THR A 191 -15.50 17.42 33.84
N ASP A 192 -15.35 17.21 35.13
CA ASP A 192 -16.31 17.69 36.14
C ASP A 192 -16.40 19.22 36.22
N ARG A 193 -15.37 19.94 35.72
CA ARG A 193 -15.29 21.41 35.70
C ARG A 193 -14.53 21.91 34.47
N ASP A 194 -14.75 23.17 34.10
CA ASP A 194 -14.12 23.82 32.94
C ASP A 194 -12.69 24.36 33.24
N GLY A 195 -12.28 24.41 34.49
CA GLY A 195 -10.96 24.93 34.88
C GLY A 195 -10.45 24.35 36.19
N TYR A 196 -9.13 24.18 36.26
CA TYR A 196 -8.44 23.58 37.40
C TYR A 196 -7.20 24.38 37.76
N MET A 197 -6.85 24.38 39.04
CA MET A 197 -5.59 24.90 39.51
C MET A 197 -4.46 23.87 39.27
N SER A 198 -3.20 24.36 39.32
CA SER A 198 -2.04 23.49 39.19
C SER A 198 -2.05 22.41 40.28
N ARG A 199 -1.94 21.12 39.89
CA ARG A 199 -1.95 19.92 40.76
C ARG A 199 -3.30 19.63 41.44
N GLU A 200 -4.38 20.24 41.00
CA GLU A 200 -5.72 19.89 41.44
C GLU A 200 -6.15 18.55 40.84
N ALA A 201 -6.97 17.75 41.56
CA ALA A 201 -7.53 16.52 41.05
C ALA A 201 -8.58 16.83 39.97
N VAL A 202 -8.58 16.04 38.91
CA VAL A 202 -9.50 16.14 37.79
C VAL A 202 -10.26 14.82 37.67
N ASP A 203 -11.57 14.87 37.72
CA ASP A 203 -12.42 13.76 37.36
C ASP A 203 -12.73 13.81 35.87
N VAL A 204 -12.32 12.74 35.16
CA VAL A 204 -12.50 12.63 33.70
C VAL A 204 -13.52 11.53 33.41
N GLU A 205 -14.60 11.91 32.74
CA GLU A 205 -15.61 10.97 32.25
C GLU A 205 -15.34 10.60 30.80
N LEU A 206 -15.27 9.32 30.51
CA LEU A 206 -15.11 8.78 29.17
C LEU A 206 -16.38 8.01 28.78
N ILE A 207 -17.12 8.51 27.81
CA ILE A 207 -18.32 7.85 27.30
C ILE A 207 -18.01 7.32 25.90
N LEU A 208 -17.98 5.99 25.80
CA LEU A 208 -17.81 5.30 24.52
C LEU A 208 -19.17 4.81 24.04
N SER A 209 -19.58 5.25 22.86
CA SER A 209 -20.77 4.75 22.17
C SER A 209 -20.39 4.21 20.80
N SER A 210 -20.97 3.07 20.42
CA SER A 210 -20.82 2.51 19.08
C SER A 210 -22.20 2.29 18.48
N ASP A 211 -22.37 2.71 17.21
CA ASP A 211 -23.53 2.31 16.43
C ASP A 211 -23.33 0.83 16.03
N SER A 212 -23.73 -0.09 16.92
CA SER A 212 -23.90 -1.50 16.53
C SER A 212 -25.18 -1.62 15.72
N LEU A 213 -25.04 -2.03 14.47
CA LEU A 213 -26.15 -2.47 13.63
C LEU A 213 -26.70 -3.82 14.09
#